data_13cfb413958631ee0eb0e01d6c7a44a2
#
_entry.id   13cfb413958631ee0eb0e01d6c7a44a2
#
_cell.length_a   1.000
_cell.length_b   1.000
_cell.length_c   1.000
_cell.angle_alpha   90.00
_cell.angle_beta   90.00
_cell.angle_gamma   90.00
#
_symmetry.space_group_name_H-M   'P 1'
#
loop_
_entity.id
_entity.type
_entity.pdbx_description
1 polymer ?
#
loop_
_entity_poly.entity_id
_entity_poly.type
_entity_poly.pdbx_seq_one_letter_code
_entity_poly.pdbx_strand_id
1 'polypeptide(L)'
;MKKIIYFFLINFIFLFDYVNSEEIKVSKKLYSIKNSNINFLHDVAIFNLDGSINVVVEIPAGSIEKWKLNSEGDAIELELKNNILRKIDYLGYPTNYGFIPKTLLPFEINGDGDAVDVLILGKQLIIGQIVRCNVLGMLEMNDQSLIDNKIICVEKESYFGKANSIADLKKLAPGIMEIIEIWFANYKGEKIEIIRTSKKKKTFKFIKDANKYYLENLDKKQ
;
A
#
# COMPACT_ATOMS: atom_id res chain seq x y z
N MET A 1 -46.28 62.85 29.11
CA MET A 1 -45.00 62.52 28.40
C MET A 1 -44.93 61.07 28.17
N LYS A 2 -45.24 60.56 26.95
CA LYS A 2 -45.15 59.14 26.57
C LYS A 2 -43.80 58.91 25.87
N LYS A 3 -42.94 58.08 26.46
CA LYS A 3 -41.71 57.67 25.81
C LYS A 3 -42.04 56.52 24.83
N ILE A 4 -41.79 56.77 23.57
CA ILE A 4 -41.89 55.78 22.50
C ILE A 4 -40.51 55.04 22.44
N ILE A 5 -40.52 53.77 22.74
CA ILE A 5 -39.36 52.87 22.60
C ILE A 5 -39.40 52.25 21.19
N TYR A 6 -38.47 52.64 20.34
CA TYR A 6 -38.25 51.97 19.03
C TYR A 6 -37.48 50.68 19.23
N PHE A 7 -38.15 49.57 18.92
CA PHE A 7 -37.51 48.26 18.83
C PHE A 7 -36.91 48.12 17.42
N PHE A 8 -35.59 48.16 17.31
CA PHE A 8 -34.91 47.80 16.08
C PHE A 8 -34.83 46.28 16.00
N LEU A 9 -35.64 45.68 15.12
CA LEU A 9 -35.48 44.28 14.69
C LEU A 9 -34.32 44.22 13.70
N ILE A 10 -33.17 43.76 14.13
CA ILE A 10 -32.07 43.39 13.24
C ILE A 10 -32.38 42.03 12.68
N ASN A 11 -32.84 42.01 11.43
CA ASN A 11 -32.91 40.78 10.63
C ASN A 11 -31.48 40.33 10.29
N PHE A 12 -30.97 39.34 11.01
CA PHE A 12 -29.75 38.61 10.63
C PHE A 12 -30.15 37.62 9.52
N ILE A 13 -29.98 38.03 8.27
CA ILE A 13 -30.04 37.11 7.12
C ILE A 13 -28.74 36.32 7.15
N PHE A 14 -28.79 35.07 7.61
CA PHE A 14 -27.75 34.12 7.38
C PHE A 14 -27.76 33.78 5.87
N LEU A 15 -26.90 34.42 5.11
CA LEU A 15 -26.48 33.95 3.81
C LEU A 15 -25.66 32.69 4.05
N PHE A 16 -26.31 31.53 3.96
CA PHE A 16 -25.60 30.30 3.71
C PHE A 16 -25.07 30.38 2.28
N ASP A 17 -23.81 30.74 2.15
CA ASP A 17 -23.07 30.48 0.92
C ASP A 17 -23.09 29.00 0.70
N TYR A 18 -23.95 28.57 -0.25
CA TYR A 18 -23.90 27.25 -0.83
C TYR A 18 -22.56 27.18 -1.56
N VAL A 19 -21.54 26.64 -0.89
CA VAL A 19 -20.30 26.27 -1.56
C VAL A 19 -20.70 25.21 -2.58
N ASN A 20 -20.93 25.64 -3.81
CA ASN A 20 -20.93 24.75 -4.95
C ASN A 20 -19.64 23.95 -4.84
N SER A 21 -19.76 22.65 -4.64
CA SER A 21 -18.65 21.74 -4.81
C SER A 21 -18.29 21.72 -6.30
N GLU A 22 -17.56 22.76 -6.74
CA GLU A 22 -16.82 22.67 -7.98
C GLU A 22 -15.97 21.40 -7.85
N GLU A 23 -16.19 20.43 -8.72
CA GLU A 23 -15.30 19.30 -8.88
C GLU A 23 -13.89 19.84 -8.97
N ILE A 24 -13.11 19.69 -7.91
CA ILE A 24 -11.69 20.04 -7.91
C ILE A 24 -11.08 19.15 -8.98
N LYS A 25 -10.87 19.70 -10.17
CA LYS A 25 -10.08 19.05 -11.23
C LYS A 25 -8.65 18.98 -10.73
N VAL A 26 -8.39 17.90 -10.04
CA VAL A 26 -7.10 17.59 -9.47
C VAL A 26 -6.13 17.38 -10.62
N SER A 27 -5.17 18.27 -10.77
CA SER A 27 -4.11 18.07 -11.76
C SER A 27 -3.30 16.83 -11.34
N LYS A 28 -3.03 15.91 -12.28
CA LYS A 28 -2.18 14.71 -12.07
C LYS A 28 -0.89 14.98 -11.29
N LYS A 29 -0.37 16.20 -11.36
CA LYS A 29 0.88 16.66 -10.74
C LYS A 29 0.81 16.80 -9.20
N LEU A 30 -0.37 16.94 -8.59
CA LEU A 30 -0.56 17.11 -7.14
C LEU A 30 -0.56 15.78 -6.37
N TYR A 31 -0.68 14.64 -7.05
CA TYR A 31 -0.85 13.32 -6.44
C TYR A 31 0.18 12.31 -6.97
N SER A 32 1.38 12.78 -7.23
CA SER A 32 2.51 11.96 -7.66
C SER A 32 3.72 12.28 -6.79
N ILE A 33 4.33 11.25 -6.24
CA ILE A 33 5.58 11.35 -5.48
C ILE A 33 6.67 10.72 -6.32
N LYS A 34 7.58 11.54 -6.79
CA LYS A 34 8.70 11.15 -7.65
C LYS A 34 10.02 11.41 -6.94
N ASN A 35 10.95 10.47 -7.07
CA ASN A 35 12.34 10.69 -6.71
C ASN A 35 13.11 11.09 -7.98
N SER A 36 13.72 12.27 -8.00
CA SER A 36 14.45 12.77 -9.18
C SER A 36 15.69 11.94 -9.55
N ASN A 37 16.20 11.12 -8.64
CA ASN A 37 17.49 10.46 -8.77
C ASN A 37 17.38 8.93 -8.84
N ILE A 38 16.21 8.35 -8.59
CA ILE A 38 16.02 6.90 -8.45
C ILE A 38 14.72 6.47 -9.12
N ASN A 39 14.80 5.48 -10.01
CA ASN A 39 13.65 4.71 -10.41
C ASN A 39 13.35 3.67 -9.34
N PHE A 40 12.17 3.74 -8.72
CA PHE A 40 11.79 2.87 -7.60
C PHE A 40 11.77 1.39 -7.98
N LEU A 41 11.40 1.07 -9.23
CA LEU A 41 11.32 -0.31 -9.70
C LEU A 41 12.69 -0.82 -10.16
N HIS A 42 13.47 0.01 -10.88
CA HIS A 42 14.62 -0.45 -11.64
C HIS A 42 15.96 -0.24 -10.95
N ASP A 43 16.10 0.76 -10.06
CA ASP A 43 17.40 1.10 -9.49
C ASP A 43 17.63 0.50 -8.10
N VAL A 44 16.57 0.23 -7.34
CA VAL A 44 16.68 -0.28 -5.97
C VAL A 44 17.03 -1.76 -5.95
N ALA A 45 18.07 -2.15 -5.20
CA ALA A 45 18.44 -3.55 -5.01
C ALA A 45 17.39 -4.29 -4.15
N ILE A 46 17.08 -5.55 -4.48
CA ILE A 46 16.14 -6.36 -3.68
C ILE A 46 16.77 -6.75 -2.35
N PHE A 47 17.96 -7.36 -2.38
CA PHE A 47 18.59 -7.97 -1.22
C PHE A 47 19.72 -7.12 -0.67
N ASN A 48 19.83 -7.09 0.66
CA ASN A 48 20.95 -6.55 1.40
C ASN A 48 21.91 -7.68 1.83
N LEU A 49 23.15 -7.35 2.16
CA LEU A 49 24.19 -8.30 2.59
C LEU A 49 23.79 -9.08 3.85
N ASP A 50 22.95 -8.52 4.71
CA ASP A 50 22.45 -9.15 5.94
C ASP A 50 21.22 -10.04 5.73
N GLY A 51 20.82 -10.28 4.48
CA GLY A 51 19.67 -11.10 4.12
C GLY A 51 18.31 -10.41 4.28
N SER A 52 18.28 -9.15 4.66
CA SER A 52 17.05 -8.32 4.58
C SER A 52 16.75 -7.94 3.14
N ILE A 53 15.51 -7.52 2.89
CA ILE A 53 15.10 -6.98 1.59
C ILE A 53 14.84 -5.47 1.68
N ASN A 54 14.94 -4.79 0.55
CA ASN A 54 14.46 -3.42 0.41
C ASN A 54 13.02 -3.46 -0.11
N VAL A 55 12.19 -2.62 0.47
CA VAL A 55 10.78 -2.43 0.08
C VAL A 55 10.53 -0.95 -0.14
N VAL A 56 9.83 -0.61 -1.21
CA VAL A 56 9.36 0.76 -1.46
C VAL A 56 7.94 0.88 -0.94
N VAL A 57 7.71 1.90 -0.11
CA VAL A 57 6.41 2.14 0.52
C VAL A 57 5.49 2.87 -0.45
N GLU A 58 4.31 2.30 -0.71
CA GLU A 58 3.25 2.94 -1.47
C GLU A 58 2.20 3.56 -0.54
N ILE A 59 1.74 2.80 0.45
CA ILE A 59 0.61 3.21 1.30
C ILE A 59 1.02 3.13 2.77
N PRO A 60 1.04 4.25 3.49
CA PRO A 60 1.25 4.27 4.94
C PRO A 60 0.14 3.54 5.70
N ALA A 61 0.48 2.91 6.83
CA ALA A 61 -0.52 2.36 7.74
C ALA A 61 -1.55 3.42 8.16
N GLY A 62 -2.83 3.04 8.20
CA GLY A 62 -3.94 3.92 8.52
C GLY A 62 -4.50 4.73 7.33
N SER A 63 -3.82 4.75 6.18
CA SER A 63 -4.33 5.43 4.97
C SER A 63 -5.51 4.69 4.36
N ILE A 64 -6.42 5.44 3.77
CA ILE A 64 -7.53 4.91 2.96
C ILE A 64 -7.33 5.16 1.47
N GLU A 65 -6.43 6.07 1.10
CA GLU A 65 -6.10 6.38 -0.29
C GLU A 65 -5.28 5.24 -0.91
N LYS A 66 -5.62 4.85 -2.15
CA LYS A 66 -4.88 3.85 -2.92
C LYS A 66 -3.77 4.54 -3.71
N TRP A 67 -2.54 4.35 -3.28
CA TRP A 67 -1.34 4.76 -4.01
C TRP A 67 -0.75 3.56 -4.73
N LYS A 68 -0.17 3.77 -5.91
CA LYS A 68 0.41 2.73 -6.74
C LYS A 68 1.62 3.26 -7.52
N LEU A 69 2.61 2.40 -7.72
CA LEU A 69 3.72 2.65 -8.63
C LEU A 69 3.17 2.86 -10.06
N ASN A 70 3.67 3.87 -10.77
CA ASN A 70 3.34 4.08 -12.18
C ASN A 70 4.03 3.04 -13.09
N SER A 71 3.62 2.99 -14.36
CA SER A 71 4.15 2.03 -15.36
C SER A 71 5.64 2.23 -15.66
N GLU A 72 6.15 3.45 -15.52
CA GLU A 72 7.56 3.80 -15.72
C GLU A 72 8.44 3.40 -14.52
N GLY A 73 7.83 3.08 -13.37
CA GLY A 73 8.54 2.69 -12.15
C GLY A 73 9.23 3.84 -11.41
N ASP A 74 9.00 5.09 -11.81
CA ASP A 74 9.72 6.26 -11.32
C ASP A 74 8.90 7.17 -10.38
N ALA A 75 7.59 6.92 -10.26
CA ALA A 75 6.70 7.67 -9.39
C ALA A 75 5.64 6.79 -8.72
N ILE A 76 5.24 7.18 -7.50
CA ILE A 76 4.09 6.60 -6.80
C ILE A 76 2.96 7.61 -6.91
N GLU A 77 1.84 7.19 -7.48
CA GLU A 77 0.71 8.04 -7.84
C GLU A 77 -0.57 7.57 -7.16
N LEU A 78 -1.46 8.52 -6.86
CA LEU A 78 -2.82 8.17 -6.44
C LEU A 78 -3.56 7.47 -7.58
N GLU A 79 -4.09 6.29 -7.30
CA GLU A 79 -4.89 5.55 -8.27
C GLU A 79 -6.23 6.25 -8.52
N LEU A 80 -6.57 6.38 -9.82
CA LEU A 80 -7.87 6.91 -10.24
C LEU A 80 -8.75 5.76 -10.77
N LYS A 81 -9.98 5.71 -10.31
CA LYS A 81 -11.03 4.86 -10.89
C LYS A 81 -12.11 5.77 -11.44
N ASN A 82 -12.35 5.74 -12.77
CA ASN A 82 -13.28 6.62 -13.46
C ASN A 82 -13.03 8.12 -13.20
N ASN A 83 -11.76 8.53 -13.21
CA ASN A 83 -11.29 9.90 -12.91
C ASN A 83 -11.59 10.39 -11.46
N ILE A 84 -11.96 9.50 -10.56
CA ILE A 84 -12.16 9.77 -9.13
C ILE A 84 -11.04 9.09 -8.35
N LEU A 85 -10.51 9.76 -7.33
CA LEU A 85 -9.49 9.18 -6.44
C LEU A 85 -10.02 7.90 -5.79
N ARG A 86 -9.30 6.80 -6.00
CA ARG A 86 -9.67 5.51 -5.41
C ARG A 86 -9.35 5.52 -3.91
N LYS A 87 -10.38 5.30 -3.12
CA LYS A 87 -10.30 5.14 -1.67
C LYS A 87 -10.83 3.78 -1.26
N ILE A 88 -10.38 3.33 -0.11
CA ILE A 88 -10.90 2.12 0.54
C ILE A 88 -12.13 2.52 1.36
N ASP A 89 -13.28 1.97 1.02
CA ASP A 89 -14.53 2.14 1.78
C ASP A 89 -14.59 1.13 2.95
N TYR A 90 -13.51 1.08 3.71
CA TYR A 90 -13.30 0.20 4.85
C TYR A 90 -12.35 0.88 5.84
N LEU A 91 -11.89 0.18 6.88
CA LEU A 91 -10.83 0.67 7.75
C LEU A 91 -9.55 0.91 6.93
N GLY A 92 -8.78 1.93 7.28
CA GLY A 92 -7.46 2.16 6.68
C GLY A 92 -6.56 0.94 6.74
N TYR A 93 -5.53 0.89 5.90
CA TYR A 93 -4.60 -0.24 5.84
C TYR A 93 -4.03 -0.58 7.21
N PRO A 94 -4.11 -1.85 7.67
CA PRO A 94 -3.66 -2.23 9.01
C PRO A 94 -2.15 -2.22 9.18
N THR A 95 -1.41 -2.22 8.05
CA THR A 95 0.05 -2.17 7.98
C THR A 95 0.46 -1.15 6.93
N ASN A 96 1.72 -0.73 6.91
CA ASN A 96 2.23 -0.10 5.70
C ASN A 96 2.21 -1.13 4.56
N TYR A 97 2.01 -0.64 3.35
CA TYR A 97 1.94 -1.44 2.13
C TYR A 97 2.94 -0.91 1.12
N GLY A 98 3.52 -1.79 0.33
CA GLY A 98 4.46 -1.42 -0.70
C GLY A 98 4.84 -2.61 -1.57
N PHE A 99 5.92 -2.49 -2.30
CA PHE A 99 6.37 -3.52 -3.24
C PHE A 99 7.86 -3.79 -3.13
N ILE A 100 8.26 -4.96 -3.64
CA ILE A 100 9.67 -5.35 -3.78
C ILE A 100 10.16 -4.88 -5.16
N PRO A 101 11.19 -4.02 -5.24
CA PRO A 101 11.80 -3.61 -6.51
C PRO A 101 12.29 -4.80 -7.33
N LYS A 102 12.42 -4.63 -8.64
CA LYS A 102 12.94 -5.66 -9.57
C LYS A 102 12.22 -7.00 -9.45
N THR A 103 10.90 -6.98 -9.22
CA THR A 103 10.04 -8.16 -9.24
C THR A 103 8.88 -7.95 -10.20
N LEU A 104 8.33 -9.05 -10.71
CA LEU A 104 7.16 -9.06 -11.61
C LEU A 104 6.36 -10.33 -11.37
N LEU A 105 5.04 -10.22 -11.31
CA LEU A 105 4.09 -11.33 -11.35
C LEU A 105 3.40 -11.36 -12.72
N PRO A 106 3.95 -12.07 -13.71
CA PRO A 106 3.42 -12.01 -15.07
C PRO A 106 2.07 -12.72 -15.20
N PHE A 107 1.26 -12.28 -16.17
CA PHE A 107 -0.08 -12.84 -16.42
C PHE A 107 -0.06 -14.35 -16.78
N GLU A 108 1.03 -14.84 -17.36
CA GLU A 108 1.22 -16.26 -17.75
C GLU A 108 1.18 -17.22 -16.57
N ILE A 109 1.42 -16.73 -15.36
CA ILE A 109 1.31 -17.51 -14.11
C ILE A 109 0.11 -17.09 -13.27
N ASN A 110 -0.90 -16.45 -13.86
CA ASN A 110 -2.03 -15.83 -13.18
C ASN A 110 -1.62 -14.71 -12.20
N GLY A 111 -0.52 -14.02 -12.46
CA GLY A 111 -0.18 -12.76 -11.79
C GLY A 111 -0.95 -11.58 -12.37
N ASP A 112 -0.82 -10.41 -11.78
CA ASP A 112 -1.51 -9.17 -12.17
C ASP A 112 -0.66 -8.22 -13.02
N GLY A 113 0.58 -8.61 -13.35
CA GLY A 113 1.53 -7.79 -14.11
C GLY A 113 2.30 -6.77 -13.25
N ASP A 114 2.09 -6.76 -11.95
CA ASP A 114 2.71 -5.84 -11.01
C ASP A 114 3.92 -6.43 -10.27
N ALA A 115 4.63 -5.62 -9.53
CA ALA A 115 5.68 -6.04 -8.61
C ALA A 115 5.08 -6.77 -7.39
N VAL A 116 5.89 -7.57 -6.69
CA VAL A 116 5.44 -8.34 -5.53
C VAL A 116 5.07 -7.41 -4.37
N ASP A 117 3.85 -7.54 -3.89
CA ASP A 117 3.29 -6.79 -2.78
C ASP A 117 3.85 -7.17 -1.41
N VAL A 118 3.98 -6.20 -0.53
CA VAL A 118 4.53 -6.37 0.82
C VAL A 118 3.70 -5.68 1.89
N LEU A 119 3.43 -6.39 2.97
CA LEU A 119 2.87 -5.86 4.21
C LEU A 119 4.00 -5.59 5.19
N ILE A 120 4.23 -4.32 5.52
CA ILE A 120 5.36 -3.89 6.35
C ILE A 120 4.84 -3.52 7.74
N LEU A 121 5.14 -4.35 8.73
CA LEU A 121 4.80 -4.05 10.12
C LEU A 121 5.87 -3.18 10.77
N GLY A 122 5.42 -2.16 11.46
CA GLY A 122 6.29 -1.16 12.09
C GLY A 122 5.49 0.10 12.43
N LYS A 123 6.20 1.21 12.61
CA LYS A 123 5.59 2.54 12.67
C LYS A 123 5.01 2.92 11.31
N GLN A 124 4.16 3.93 11.28
CA GLN A 124 3.73 4.54 10.02
C GLN A 124 4.93 5.08 9.25
N LEU A 125 5.03 4.72 7.97
CA LEU A 125 6.09 5.11 7.05
C LEU A 125 5.62 6.20 6.09
N ILE A 126 6.53 6.73 5.28
CA ILE A 126 6.25 7.79 4.30
C ILE A 126 6.20 7.17 2.90
N ILE A 127 5.29 7.64 2.04
CA ILE A 127 5.18 7.22 0.64
C ILE A 127 6.51 7.49 -0.09
N GLY A 128 6.98 6.50 -0.87
CA GLY A 128 8.27 6.56 -1.56
C GLY A 128 9.48 6.27 -0.69
N GLN A 129 9.30 6.02 0.62
CA GLN A 129 10.39 5.61 1.50
C GLN A 129 10.86 4.21 1.11
N ILE A 130 12.19 4.05 1.01
CA ILE A 130 12.84 2.73 0.85
C ILE A 130 13.24 2.25 2.24
N VAL A 131 12.70 1.10 2.66
CA VAL A 131 12.94 0.54 4.00
C VAL A 131 13.57 -0.84 3.93
N ARG A 132 14.42 -1.13 4.91
CA ARG A 132 15.03 -2.46 5.09
C ARG A 132 14.11 -3.31 5.95
N CYS A 133 13.72 -4.47 5.41
CA CYS A 133 12.74 -5.34 6.00
C CYS A 133 13.26 -6.77 6.23
N ASN A 134 12.96 -7.32 7.40
CA ASN A 134 13.12 -8.75 7.66
C ASN A 134 11.88 -9.51 7.20
N VAL A 135 12.03 -10.40 6.24
CA VAL A 135 10.94 -11.26 5.75
C VAL A 135 10.58 -12.28 6.82
N LEU A 136 9.31 -12.40 7.16
CA LEU A 136 8.80 -13.39 8.13
C LEU A 136 8.09 -14.55 7.44
N GLY A 137 7.38 -14.28 6.35
CA GLY A 137 6.56 -15.21 5.61
C GLY A 137 5.74 -14.52 4.54
N MET A 138 4.69 -15.19 4.07
CA MET A 138 3.81 -14.72 3.01
C MET A 138 2.38 -15.14 3.30
N LEU A 139 1.43 -14.23 3.14
CA LEU A 139 0.01 -14.53 3.06
C LEU A 139 -0.30 -14.92 1.62
N GLU A 140 -0.62 -16.20 1.40
CA GLU A 140 -1.05 -16.69 0.09
C GLU A 140 -2.54 -16.41 -0.06
N MET A 141 -2.89 -15.67 -1.10
CA MET A 141 -4.26 -15.31 -1.39
C MET A 141 -4.51 -15.16 -2.89
N ASN A 142 -5.76 -15.31 -3.27
CA ASN A 142 -6.24 -15.05 -4.61
C ASN A 142 -7.26 -13.90 -4.57
N ASP A 143 -7.19 -13.04 -5.59
CA ASP A 143 -8.18 -12.03 -5.90
C ASP A 143 -8.77 -12.32 -7.29
N GLN A 144 -10.04 -12.72 -7.36
CA GLN A 144 -10.71 -13.07 -8.62
C GLN A 144 -9.90 -14.06 -9.51
N SER A 145 -9.32 -15.10 -8.88
CA SER A 145 -8.47 -16.13 -9.51
C SER A 145 -7.05 -15.68 -9.90
N LEU A 146 -6.66 -14.44 -9.68
CA LEU A 146 -5.28 -13.99 -9.81
C LEU A 146 -4.52 -14.24 -8.52
N ILE A 147 -3.24 -14.59 -8.63
CA ILE A 147 -2.32 -14.70 -7.50
C ILE A 147 -2.09 -13.30 -6.95
N ASP A 148 -2.50 -13.06 -5.72
CA ASP A 148 -2.39 -11.78 -5.02
C ASP A 148 -1.66 -11.94 -3.67
N ASN A 149 -0.59 -12.73 -3.66
CA ASN A 149 0.20 -13.04 -2.46
C ASN A 149 0.85 -11.78 -1.86
N LYS A 150 0.79 -11.66 -0.52
CA LYS A 150 1.41 -10.54 0.20
C LYS A 150 2.57 -11.03 1.05
N ILE A 151 3.77 -10.52 0.79
CA ILE A 151 4.92 -10.78 1.66
C ILE A 151 4.68 -10.10 3.01
N ILE A 152 4.94 -10.82 4.11
CA ILE A 152 4.85 -10.27 5.45
C ILE A 152 6.27 -10.01 5.94
N CYS A 153 6.57 -8.77 6.22
CA CYS A 153 7.86 -8.36 6.74
C CYS A 153 7.73 -7.35 7.89
N VAL A 154 8.80 -7.16 8.60
CA VAL A 154 8.92 -6.16 9.67
C VAL A 154 10.02 -5.17 9.32
N GLU A 155 9.78 -3.89 9.54
CA GLU A 155 10.82 -2.87 9.48
C GLU A 155 11.91 -3.24 10.49
N LYS A 156 13.16 -3.33 10.03
CA LYS A 156 14.27 -3.86 10.82
C LYS A 156 14.52 -3.08 12.11
N GLU A 157 14.38 -1.76 12.05
CA GLU A 157 14.61 -0.84 13.17
C GLU A 157 13.36 -0.65 14.06
N SER A 158 12.25 -1.37 13.78
CA SER A 158 11.01 -1.27 14.57
C SER A 158 11.03 -2.21 15.78
N TYR A 159 10.03 -2.04 16.67
CA TYR A 159 9.76 -2.97 17.77
C TYR A 159 9.61 -4.43 17.28
N PHE A 160 8.99 -4.61 16.11
CA PHE A 160 8.79 -5.92 15.50
C PHE A 160 10.04 -6.50 14.84
N GLY A 161 11.11 -5.71 14.65
CA GLY A 161 12.37 -6.13 14.04
C GLY A 161 13.05 -7.33 14.75
N LYS A 162 12.64 -7.63 15.98
CA LYS A 162 13.05 -8.81 16.74
C LYS A 162 12.47 -10.13 16.23
N ALA A 163 11.36 -10.08 15.48
CA ALA A 163 10.74 -11.27 14.92
C ALA A 163 11.55 -11.82 13.74
N ASN A 164 11.75 -13.13 13.69
CA ASN A 164 12.40 -13.84 12.61
C ASN A 164 11.45 -14.78 11.85
N SER A 165 10.23 -14.92 12.33
CA SER A 165 9.18 -15.77 11.77
C SER A 165 7.79 -15.22 12.11
N ILE A 166 6.76 -15.70 11.40
CA ILE A 166 5.36 -15.43 11.74
C ILE A 166 5.04 -15.92 13.18
N ALA A 167 5.64 -17.01 13.63
CA ALA A 167 5.45 -17.51 14.98
C ALA A 167 6.00 -16.54 16.05
N ASP A 168 7.15 -15.91 15.78
CA ASP A 168 7.70 -14.88 16.67
C ASP A 168 6.84 -13.62 16.66
N LEU A 169 6.34 -13.22 15.48
CA LEU A 169 5.42 -12.11 15.36
C LEU A 169 4.15 -12.32 16.18
N LYS A 170 3.53 -13.51 16.09
CA LYS A 170 2.34 -13.87 16.88
C LYS A 170 2.59 -13.83 18.39
N LYS A 171 3.80 -14.13 18.84
CA LYS A 171 4.17 -14.01 20.28
C LYS A 171 4.33 -12.54 20.69
N LEU A 172 4.94 -11.70 19.84
CA LEU A 172 5.14 -10.28 20.10
C LEU A 172 3.83 -9.48 20.04
N ALA A 173 2.94 -9.85 19.15
CA ALA A 173 1.68 -9.16 18.89
C ALA A 173 0.56 -10.19 18.64
N PRO A 174 -0.03 -10.77 19.70
CA PRO A 174 -1.17 -11.69 19.57
C PRO A 174 -2.32 -11.05 18.79
N GLY A 175 -2.93 -11.79 17.87
CA GLY A 175 -4.04 -11.32 17.04
C GLY A 175 -3.64 -10.52 15.79
N ILE A 176 -2.36 -10.16 15.59
CA ILE A 176 -1.94 -9.31 14.47
C ILE A 176 -2.18 -9.97 13.12
N MET A 177 -1.96 -11.26 12.99
CA MET A 177 -2.17 -12.00 11.75
C MET A 177 -3.66 -12.12 11.44
N GLU A 178 -4.47 -12.35 12.45
CA GLU A 178 -5.93 -12.43 12.34
C GLU A 178 -6.53 -11.08 11.88
N ILE A 179 -6.01 -9.95 12.39
CA ILE A 179 -6.39 -8.61 11.92
C ILE A 179 -6.06 -8.44 10.44
N ILE A 180 -4.85 -8.82 10.01
CA ILE A 180 -4.41 -8.72 8.62
C ILE A 180 -5.30 -9.59 7.72
N GLU A 181 -5.49 -10.86 8.07
CA GLU A 181 -6.28 -11.81 7.29
C GLU A 181 -7.75 -11.36 7.15
N ILE A 182 -8.38 -10.92 8.25
CA ILE A 182 -9.75 -10.41 8.24
C ILE A 182 -9.85 -9.15 7.38
N TRP A 183 -8.89 -8.23 7.51
CA TRP A 183 -8.91 -7.00 6.75
C TRP A 183 -8.82 -7.27 5.24
N PHE A 184 -7.83 -8.07 4.80
CA PHE A 184 -7.64 -8.39 3.37
C PHE A 184 -8.79 -9.21 2.80
N ALA A 185 -9.45 -10.05 3.59
CA ALA A 185 -10.61 -10.82 3.14
C ALA A 185 -11.85 -9.95 2.89
N ASN A 186 -11.94 -8.72 3.44
CA ASN A 186 -13.19 -7.95 3.45
C ASN A 186 -13.10 -6.55 2.83
N TYR A 187 -11.91 -5.94 2.70
CA TYR A 187 -11.77 -4.51 2.36
C TYR A 187 -12.28 -4.11 0.97
N LYS A 188 -12.36 -5.02 0.02
CA LYS A 188 -12.89 -4.76 -1.34
C LYS A 188 -14.38 -5.01 -1.46
N GLY A 189 -15.03 -5.58 -0.43
CA GLY A 189 -16.42 -6.03 -0.51
C GLY A 189 -16.65 -7.23 -1.45
N GLU A 190 -15.62 -7.68 -2.16
CA GLU A 190 -15.62 -8.85 -3.03
C GLU A 190 -14.95 -10.03 -2.32
N LYS A 191 -15.29 -11.25 -2.74
CA LYS A 191 -14.70 -12.44 -2.12
C LYS A 191 -13.23 -12.56 -2.52
N ILE A 192 -12.35 -12.33 -1.54
CA ILE A 192 -10.94 -12.65 -1.62
C ILE A 192 -10.73 -13.98 -0.89
N GLU A 193 -9.99 -14.89 -1.49
CA GLU A 193 -9.67 -16.18 -0.90
C GLU A 193 -8.32 -16.11 -0.19
N ILE A 194 -8.33 -16.20 1.13
CA ILE A 194 -7.12 -16.40 1.94
C ILE A 194 -6.84 -17.91 1.96
N ILE A 195 -5.72 -18.31 1.37
CA ILE A 195 -5.36 -19.73 1.24
C ILE A 195 -4.64 -20.22 2.48
N ARG A 196 -3.55 -19.56 2.85
CA ARG A 196 -2.72 -19.90 4.03
C ARG A 196 -1.60 -18.88 4.24
N THR A 197 -0.93 -19.02 5.37
CA THR A 197 0.34 -18.34 5.63
C THR A 197 1.53 -19.27 5.37
N SER A 198 2.46 -18.85 4.53
CA SER A 198 3.67 -19.60 4.18
C SER A 198 4.90 -19.14 4.95
N LYS A 199 5.81 -20.11 5.20
CA LYS A 199 7.06 -19.90 5.91
C LYS A 199 8.10 -19.17 5.05
N LYS A 200 9.05 -18.54 5.69
CA LYS A 200 10.17 -17.76 5.12
C LYS A 200 10.86 -18.41 3.92
N LYS A 201 11.17 -19.72 3.97
CA LYS A 201 11.85 -20.45 2.87
C LYS A 201 11.04 -20.40 1.56
N LYS A 202 9.72 -20.67 1.62
CA LYS A 202 8.84 -20.61 0.44
C LYS A 202 8.72 -19.16 -0.06
N THR A 203 8.62 -18.21 0.86
CA THR A 203 8.56 -16.78 0.57
C THR A 203 9.78 -16.30 -0.22
N PHE A 204 10.99 -16.64 0.21
CA PHE A 204 12.21 -16.25 -0.51
C PHE A 204 12.29 -16.92 -1.90
N LYS A 205 11.80 -18.15 -2.04
CA LYS A 205 11.70 -18.77 -3.37
C LYS A 205 10.75 -17.95 -4.26
N PHE A 206 9.59 -17.58 -3.78
CA PHE A 206 8.62 -16.76 -4.51
C PHE A 206 9.21 -15.41 -4.95
N ILE A 207 9.92 -14.70 -4.05
CA ILE A 207 10.58 -13.43 -4.38
C ILE A 207 11.64 -13.64 -5.49
N LYS A 208 12.43 -14.70 -5.41
CA LYS A 208 13.46 -15.01 -6.42
C LYS A 208 12.84 -15.36 -7.78
N ASP A 209 11.76 -16.12 -7.78
CA ASP A 209 11.04 -16.47 -9.00
C ASP A 209 10.46 -15.19 -9.66
N ALA A 210 9.86 -14.30 -8.87
CA ALA A 210 9.35 -13.01 -9.35
C ALA A 210 10.48 -12.08 -9.87
N ASN A 211 11.65 -12.11 -9.26
CA ASN A 211 12.81 -11.37 -9.79
C ASN A 211 13.30 -11.96 -11.12
N LYS A 212 13.30 -13.28 -11.26
CA LYS A 212 13.64 -13.93 -12.52
C LYS A 212 12.68 -13.49 -13.63
N TYR A 213 11.37 -13.48 -13.39
CA TYR A 213 10.40 -12.99 -14.38
C TYR A 213 10.62 -11.53 -14.75
N TYR A 214 10.97 -10.68 -13.77
CA TYR A 214 11.31 -9.28 -14.04
C TYR A 214 12.51 -9.16 -14.98
N LEU A 215 13.61 -9.92 -14.77
CA LEU A 215 14.79 -9.89 -15.61
C LEU A 215 14.49 -10.40 -17.04
N GLU A 216 13.76 -11.52 -17.15
CA GLU A 216 13.33 -12.07 -18.45
C GLU A 216 12.43 -11.10 -19.24
N ASN A 217 11.66 -10.26 -18.54
CA ASN A 217 10.81 -9.26 -19.19
C ASN A 217 11.62 -8.03 -19.67
N LEU A 218 12.68 -7.66 -18.98
CA LEU A 218 13.61 -6.62 -19.45
C LEU A 218 14.31 -7.04 -20.74
N ASP A 219 14.78 -8.28 -20.83
CA ASP A 219 15.48 -8.81 -22.00
C ASP A 219 14.56 -8.84 -23.24
N LYS A 220 13.25 -9.03 -23.07
CA LYS A 220 12.27 -9.02 -24.17
C LYS A 220 11.94 -7.63 -24.70
N LYS A 221 12.25 -6.57 -23.94
CA LYS A 221 11.99 -5.17 -24.31
C LYS A 221 13.19 -4.48 -24.98
N GLN A 222 14.36 -5.13 -24.99
CA GLN A 222 15.56 -4.74 -25.74
C GLN A 222 15.59 -5.40 -27.11
#